data_2c5e774fd442ad4076f1a8e90e140053
#
_entry.id   2c5e774fd442ad4076f1a8e90e140053
#
_cell.length_a   1.000
_cell.length_b   1.000
_cell.length_c   1.000
_cell.angle_alpha   90.00
_cell.angle_beta   90.00
_cell.angle_gamma   90.00
#
_symmetry.space_group_name_H-M   'P 1'
#
loop_
_entity.id
_entity.type
_entity.pdbx_description
1 polymer ?
#
loop_
_entity_poly.entity_id
_entity_poly.type
_entity_poly.pdbx_seq_one_letter_code
_entity_poly.pdbx_strand_id
1 'polypeptide(L)'
;MPDTRVGFVGLGIMGAPMAGHLLAAGHQLFVYSRGKLPVPIAQSSATQCVSARGVAERADIVFTMLPDTPDVEAVLFGEDGVAAGLAKTGSPRKVVVDMSSISPIATKHFAHKINALGADYLDAPVSGGEVGARNATLSIMVGGAPEVFERIRPLFEWMGKNITLVGGNGDGQTAKVANQIIVALNIEAVG
;
A
#
# COMPACT_ATOMS: atom_id res chain seq x y z
N MET A 1 3.86 -17.72 -0.75
CA MET A 1 2.78 -17.76 0.27
C MET A 1 1.42 -17.76 -0.43
N PRO A 2 0.92 -18.86 -0.96
CA PRO A 2 -0.34 -18.87 -1.74
C PRO A 2 -1.60 -18.62 -0.90
N ASP A 3 -1.55 -18.75 0.42
CA ASP A 3 -2.72 -18.58 1.29
C ASP A 3 -2.78 -17.24 2.04
N THR A 4 -1.99 -16.25 1.65
CA THR A 4 -2.01 -14.95 2.31
C THR A 4 -3.26 -14.18 1.91
N ARG A 5 -4.06 -13.76 2.89
CA ARG A 5 -5.22 -12.90 2.68
C ARG A 5 -4.76 -11.45 2.56
N VAL A 6 -4.89 -10.91 1.36
CA VAL A 6 -4.42 -9.57 1.02
C VAL A 6 -5.60 -8.61 0.90
N GLY A 7 -5.51 -7.47 1.54
CA GLY A 7 -6.41 -6.34 1.37
C GLY A 7 -5.82 -5.29 0.45
N PHE A 8 -6.66 -4.65 -0.37
CA PHE A 8 -6.22 -3.52 -1.21
C PHE A 8 -7.27 -2.41 -1.18
N VAL A 9 -6.88 -1.23 -0.71
CA VAL A 9 -7.73 -0.04 -0.60
C VAL A 9 -7.20 1.05 -1.52
N GLY A 10 -8.09 1.54 -2.40
CA GLY A 10 -7.72 2.52 -3.43
C GLY A 10 -7.37 1.86 -4.76
N LEU A 11 -8.39 1.67 -5.61
CA LEU A 11 -8.29 1.03 -6.92
C LEU A 11 -8.35 2.05 -8.06
N GLY A 12 -7.58 3.11 -7.94
CA GLY A 12 -7.36 4.08 -9.00
C GLY A 12 -6.43 3.55 -10.09
N ILE A 13 -5.91 4.48 -10.90
CA ILE A 13 -5.05 4.19 -12.06
C ILE A 13 -3.80 3.36 -11.70
N MET A 14 -3.27 3.56 -10.50
CA MET A 14 -2.13 2.81 -9.97
C MET A 14 -2.57 1.55 -9.22
N GLY A 15 -3.51 1.67 -8.30
CA GLY A 15 -3.89 0.58 -7.40
C GLY A 15 -4.59 -0.58 -8.10
N ALA A 16 -5.37 -0.34 -9.14
CA ALA A 16 -6.08 -1.41 -9.85
C ALA A 16 -5.13 -2.43 -10.51
N PRO A 17 -4.13 -2.03 -11.32
CA PRO A 17 -3.17 -2.99 -11.88
C PRO A 17 -2.32 -3.65 -10.79
N MET A 18 -1.91 -2.93 -9.73
CA MET A 18 -1.15 -3.50 -8.62
C MET A 18 -1.94 -4.60 -7.90
N ALA A 19 -3.21 -4.35 -7.58
CA ALA A 19 -4.12 -5.34 -7.01
C ALA A 19 -4.33 -6.54 -7.95
N GLY A 20 -4.41 -6.28 -9.26
CA GLY A 20 -4.54 -7.30 -10.30
C GLY A 20 -3.35 -8.28 -10.33
N HIS A 21 -2.11 -7.79 -10.13
CA HIS A 21 -0.92 -8.64 -10.06
C HIS A 21 -0.95 -9.56 -8.85
N LEU A 22 -1.35 -9.07 -7.68
CA LEU A 22 -1.50 -9.89 -6.48
C LEU A 22 -2.56 -10.97 -6.65
N LEU A 23 -3.67 -10.63 -7.30
CA LEU A 23 -4.73 -11.58 -7.63
C LEU A 23 -4.24 -12.66 -8.62
N ALA A 24 -3.53 -12.26 -9.69
CA ALA A 24 -2.96 -13.17 -10.67
C ALA A 24 -1.91 -14.11 -10.07
N ALA A 25 -1.24 -13.68 -9.00
CA ALA A 25 -0.32 -14.50 -8.21
C ALA A 25 -1.03 -15.55 -7.31
N GLY A 26 -2.37 -15.59 -7.32
CA GLY A 26 -3.17 -16.55 -6.58
C GLY A 26 -3.51 -16.16 -5.13
N HIS A 27 -3.27 -14.92 -4.73
CA HIS A 27 -3.65 -14.44 -3.40
C HIS A 27 -5.16 -14.23 -3.29
N GLN A 28 -5.74 -14.56 -2.13
CA GLN A 28 -7.11 -14.17 -1.80
C GLN A 28 -7.16 -12.66 -1.57
N LEU A 29 -7.92 -11.93 -2.40
CA LEU A 29 -7.93 -10.49 -2.42
C LEU A 29 -9.26 -9.91 -1.91
N PHE A 30 -9.19 -9.01 -0.91
CA PHE A 30 -10.28 -8.21 -0.39
C PHE A 30 -10.07 -6.76 -0.78
N VAL A 31 -11.08 -6.11 -1.39
CA VAL A 31 -10.88 -4.79 -1.99
C VAL A 31 -11.93 -3.78 -1.56
N TYR A 32 -11.50 -2.52 -1.47
CA TYR A 32 -12.39 -1.38 -1.28
C TYR A 32 -11.93 -0.17 -2.09
N SER A 33 -12.88 0.52 -2.68
CA SER A 33 -12.68 1.82 -3.33
C SER A 33 -13.96 2.65 -3.18
N ARG A 34 -13.83 3.98 -3.08
CA ARG A 34 -14.98 4.91 -2.96
C ARG A 34 -15.90 4.90 -4.17
N GLY A 35 -15.38 4.61 -5.36
CA GLY A 35 -16.12 4.55 -6.61
C GLY A 35 -16.46 3.13 -7.04
N LYS A 36 -16.96 3.00 -8.27
CA LYS A 36 -17.14 1.70 -8.90
C LYS A 36 -15.80 0.99 -9.05
N LEU A 37 -15.80 -0.32 -8.82
CA LEU A 37 -14.61 -1.12 -9.06
C LEU A 37 -14.25 -1.09 -10.56
N PRO A 38 -12.94 -0.99 -10.89
CA PRO A 38 -12.47 -1.20 -12.25
C PRO A 38 -12.92 -2.57 -12.78
N VAL A 39 -13.34 -2.61 -14.05
CA VAL A 39 -13.91 -3.82 -14.67
C VAL A 39 -13.05 -5.07 -14.45
N PRO A 40 -11.71 -5.04 -14.63
CA PRO A 40 -10.90 -6.24 -14.40
C PRO A 40 -10.98 -6.78 -12.98
N ILE A 41 -11.10 -5.90 -11.98
CA ILE A 41 -11.24 -6.31 -10.57
C ILE A 41 -12.67 -6.77 -10.27
N ALA A 42 -13.68 -6.05 -10.79
CA ALA A 42 -15.10 -6.39 -10.59
C ALA A 42 -15.50 -7.75 -11.18
N GLN A 43 -14.81 -8.18 -12.25
CA GLN A 43 -15.04 -9.46 -12.93
C GLN A 43 -14.12 -10.60 -12.45
N SER A 44 -13.30 -10.33 -11.44
CA SER A 44 -12.33 -11.28 -10.88
C SER A 44 -12.89 -12.02 -9.66
N SER A 45 -12.06 -12.88 -9.05
CA SER A 45 -12.35 -13.54 -7.79
C SER A 45 -12.12 -12.66 -6.55
N ALA A 46 -11.80 -11.36 -6.72
CA ALA A 46 -11.62 -10.44 -5.60
C ALA A 46 -12.95 -10.21 -4.85
N THR A 47 -12.90 -10.21 -3.54
CA THR A 47 -14.05 -9.94 -2.69
C THR A 47 -14.17 -8.43 -2.42
N GLN A 48 -15.22 -7.79 -2.92
CA GLN A 48 -15.51 -6.40 -2.59
C GLN A 48 -16.00 -6.27 -1.15
N CYS A 49 -15.40 -5.37 -0.40
CA CYS A 49 -15.82 -4.98 0.93
C CYS A 49 -16.59 -3.64 0.89
N VAL A 50 -17.41 -3.40 1.90
CA VAL A 50 -18.22 -2.17 2.00
C VAL A 50 -17.43 -0.97 2.57
N SER A 51 -16.28 -1.23 3.20
CA SER A 51 -15.42 -0.22 3.82
C SER A 51 -13.95 -0.68 3.92
N ALA A 52 -13.05 0.24 4.24
CA ALA A 52 -11.66 -0.07 4.54
C ALA A 52 -11.52 -0.93 5.81
N ARG A 53 -12.39 -0.71 6.81
CA ARG A 53 -12.53 -1.58 7.98
C ARG A 53 -12.83 -3.02 7.57
N GLY A 54 -13.82 -3.23 6.69
CA GLY A 54 -14.21 -4.55 6.22
C GLY A 54 -13.08 -5.29 5.47
N VAL A 55 -12.17 -4.55 4.81
CA VAL A 55 -10.93 -5.10 4.24
C VAL A 55 -9.98 -5.54 5.36
N ALA A 56 -9.71 -4.66 6.32
CA ALA A 56 -8.77 -4.93 7.41
C ALA A 56 -9.21 -6.07 8.34
N GLU A 57 -10.51 -6.26 8.52
CA GLU A 57 -11.06 -7.39 9.29
C GLU A 57 -10.72 -8.74 8.65
N ARG A 58 -10.71 -8.82 7.30
CA ARG A 58 -10.54 -10.06 6.53
C ARG A 58 -9.10 -10.35 6.13
N ALA A 59 -8.33 -9.29 5.88
CA ALA A 59 -6.96 -9.41 5.38
C ALA A 59 -5.92 -9.53 6.51
N ASP A 60 -4.80 -10.17 6.22
CA ASP A 60 -3.62 -10.22 7.07
C ASP A 60 -2.66 -9.06 6.74
N ILE A 61 -2.66 -8.64 5.48
CA ILE A 61 -1.84 -7.54 4.96
C ILE A 61 -2.76 -6.61 4.17
N VAL A 62 -2.76 -5.31 4.51
CA VAL A 62 -3.58 -4.30 3.85
C VAL A 62 -2.69 -3.30 3.12
N PHE A 63 -2.80 -3.27 1.81
CA PHE A 63 -2.20 -2.24 0.96
C PHE A 63 -3.15 -1.04 0.80
N THR A 64 -2.58 0.17 0.82
CA THR A 64 -3.29 1.40 0.46
C THR A 64 -2.58 2.08 -0.70
N MET A 65 -3.34 2.62 -1.66
CA MET A 65 -2.83 3.41 -2.79
C MET A 65 -3.79 4.55 -3.08
N LEU A 66 -3.55 5.70 -2.48
CA LEU A 66 -4.46 6.82 -2.36
C LEU A 66 -3.81 8.12 -2.86
N PRO A 67 -4.61 9.15 -3.21
CA PRO A 67 -4.10 10.34 -3.87
C PRO A 67 -3.17 11.20 -3.00
N ASP A 68 -3.50 11.42 -1.70
CA ASP A 68 -2.79 12.37 -0.86
C ASP A 68 -2.94 12.05 0.63
N THR A 69 -2.20 12.77 1.47
CA THR A 69 -2.15 12.62 2.94
C THR A 69 -3.52 12.62 3.61
N PRO A 70 -4.45 13.56 3.33
CA PRO A 70 -5.78 13.55 3.94
C PRO A 70 -6.61 12.30 3.56
N ASP A 71 -6.46 11.80 2.33
CA ASP A 71 -7.15 10.57 1.89
C ASP A 71 -6.61 9.35 2.66
N VAL A 72 -5.29 9.27 2.86
CA VAL A 72 -4.67 8.20 3.64
C VAL A 72 -5.12 8.27 5.09
N GLU A 73 -5.12 9.45 5.71
CA GLU A 73 -5.58 9.63 7.08
C GLU A 73 -7.02 9.19 7.25
N ALA A 74 -7.92 9.61 6.36
CA ALA A 74 -9.33 9.25 6.39
C ALA A 74 -9.54 7.73 6.22
N VAL A 75 -8.81 7.09 5.31
CA VAL A 75 -8.89 5.64 5.09
C VAL A 75 -8.29 4.85 6.25
N LEU A 76 -7.22 5.33 6.86
CA LEU A 76 -6.60 4.64 7.99
C LEU A 76 -7.40 4.82 9.28
N PHE A 77 -7.87 6.04 9.59
CA PHE A 77 -8.36 6.40 10.93
C PHE A 77 -9.79 6.94 10.97
N GLY A 78 -10.50 7.00 9.83
CA GLY A 78 -11.93 7.31 9.81
C GLY A 78 -12.77 6.26 10.55
N GLU A 79 -14.03 6.52 10.77
CA GLU A 79 -14.96 5.65 11.51
C GLU A 79 -14.96 4.21 10.98
N ASP A 80 -15.02 4.02 9.65
CA ASP A 80 -14.92 2.74 8.97
C ASP A 80 -13.54 2.51 8.32
N GLY A 81 -12.50 3.08 8.93
CA GLY A 81 -11.12 3.00 8.47
C GLY A 81 -10.43 1.67 8.82
N VAL A 82 -9.23 1.51 8.27
CA VAL A 82 -8.39 0.32 8.48
C VAL A 82 -8.16 0.05 9.97
N ALA A 83 -7.84 1.09 10.76
CA ALA A 83 -7.55 0.99 12.19
C ALA A 83 -8.69 0.33 12.98
N ALA A 84 -9.94 0.62 12.62
CA ALA A 84 -11.13 0.03 13.26
C ALA A 84 -11.25 -1.49 12.99
N GLY A 85 -10.66 -1.98 11.87
CA GLY A 85 -10.64 -3.40 11.50
C GLY A 85 -9.39 -4.16 11.96
N LEU A 86 -8.39 -3.45 12.53
CA LEU A 86 -7.20 -4.07 13.12
C LEU A 86 -7.55 -4.60 14.53
N ALA A 87 -8.33 -5.66 14.62
CA ALA A 87 -8.58 -6.27 15.92
C ALA A 87 -7.25 -6.65 16.58
N LYS A 88 -7.18 -6.51 17.93
CA LYS A 88 -6.08 -7.02 18.75
C LYS A 88 -6.04 -8.55 18.65
N THR A 89 -5.54 -9.05 17.55
CA THR A 89 -5.44 -10.48 17.28
C THR A 89 -3.99 -10.92 17.39
N GLY A 90 -3.83 -12.16 17.81
CA GLY A 90 -2.56 -12.80 18.08
C GLY A 90 -1.53 -12.80 16.93
N SER A 91 -0.51 -13.59 17.07
CA SER A 91 0.56 -13.75 16.08
C SER A 91 0.09 -14.56 14.85
N PRO A 92 0.46 -14.17 13.60
CA PRO A 92 1.29 -13.00 13.28
C PRO A 92 0.49 -11.70 13.28
N ARG A 93 1.17 -10.58 13.62
CA ARG A 93 0.58 -9.23 13.56
C ARG A 93 0.16 -8.90 12.14
N LYS A 94 -0.97 -8.21 11.98
CA LYS A 94 -1.40 -7.64 10.69
C LYS A 94 -0.42 -6.56 10.25
N VAL A 95 -0.29 -6.37 8.93
CA VAL A 95 0.56 -5.32 8.36
C VAL A 95 -0.28 -4.37 7.53
N VAL A 96 -0.06 -3.09 7.72
CA VAL A 96 -0.53 -2.02 6.83
C VAL A 96 0.64 -1.54 5.99
N VAL A 97 0.48 -1.53 4.67
CA VAL A 97 1.49 -1.08 3.71
C VAL A 97 0.92 0.08 2.91
N ASP A 98 1.39 1.29 3.18
CA ASP A 98 0.95 2.46 2.44
C ASP A 98 1.89 2.73 1.25
N MET A 99 1.37 2.52 0.04
CA MET A 99 2.10 2.74 -1.21
C MET A 99 1.81 4.12 -1.82
N SER A 100 1.02 4.94 -1.15
CA SER A 100 0.73 6.32 -1.53
C SER A 100 1.97 7.20 -1.43
N SER A 101 2.00 8.32 -2.16
CA SER A 101 3.04 9.34 -2.02
C SER A 101 2.50 10.48 -1.17
N ILE A 102 2.91 10.55 0.09
CA ILE A 102 2.37 11.48 1.10
C ILE A 102 3.48 12.12 1.94
N SER A 103 3.09 12.99 2.87
CA SER A 103 4.02 13.64 3.79
C SER A 103 4.80 12.63 4.64
N PRO A 104 6.16 12.68 4.66
CA PRO A 104 6.97 11.86 5.56
C PRO A 104 6.66 12.06 7.05
N ILE A 105 6.30 13.28 7.43
CA ILE A 105 5.96 13.62 8.83
C ILE A 105 4.63 12.95 9.22
N ALA A 106 3.61 13.05 8.36
CA ALA A 106 2.33 12.39 8.58
C ALA A 106 2.50 10.87 8.64
N THR A 107 3.32 10.31 7.76
CA THR A 107 3.64 8.88 7.72
C THR A 107 4.21 8.36 9.05
N LYS A 108 5.16 9.08 9.65
CA LYS A 108 5.71 8.72 10.97
C LYS A 108 4.62 8.70 12.05
N HIS A 109 3.71 9.68 12.00
CA HIS A 109 2.57 9.73 12.92
C HIS A 109 1.59 8.57 12.69
N PHE A 110 1.28 8.25 11.43
CA PHE A 110 0.41 7.12 11.09
C PHE A 110 1.01 5.78 11.51
N ALA A 111 2.30 5.57 11.27
CA ALA A 111 3.03 4.40 11.71
C ALA A 111 2.95 4.23 13.23
N HIS A 112 3.19 5.31 13.99
CA HIS A 112 3.08 5.27 15.44
C HIS A 112 1.68 4.84 15.91
N LYS A 113 0.62 5.41 15.32
CA LYS A 113 -0.78 5.07 15.66
C LYS A 113 -1.10 3.61 15.32
N ILE A 114 -0.72 3.12 14.14
CA ILE A 114 -0.96 1.72 13.73
C ILE A 114 -0.18 0.75 14.62
N ASN A 115 1.09 1.04 14.90
CA ASN A 115 1.92 0.20 15.77
C ASN A 115 1.37 0.12 17.21
N ALA A 116 0.80 1.21 17.71
CA ALA A 116 0.14 1.24 19.02
C ALA A 116 -1.12 0.36 19.09
N LEU A 117 -1.76 0.09 17.95
CA LEU A 117 -2.90 -0.84 17.84
C LEU A 117 -2.46 -2.32 17.78
N GLY A 118 -1.15 -2.59 17.77
CA GLY A 118 -0.64 -3.96 17.71
C GLY A 118 -0.50 -4.50 16.28
N ALA A 119 -0.59 -3.67 15.25
CA ALA A 119 -0.25 -4.00 13.87
C ALA A 119 1.10 -3.41 13.47
N ASP A 120 1.67 -3.83 12.36
CA ASP A 120 2.89 -3.29 11.79
C ASP A 120 2.56 -2.32 10.64
N TYR A 121 3.44 -1.35 10.41
CA TYR A 121 3.28 -0.38 9.33
C TYR A 121 4.54 -0.27 8.48
N LEU A 122 4.37 -0.27 7.16
CA LEU A 122 5.40 0.07 6.18
C LEU A 122 4.89 1.23 5.30
N ASP A 123 5.72 2.21 5.04
CA ASP A 123 5.54 3.14 3.95
C ASP A 123 6.33 2.63 2.73
N ALA A 124 5.68 2.56 1.60
CA ALA A 124 6.25 1.95 0.41
C ALA A 124 5.88 2.73 -0.87
N PRO A 125 6.14 4.05 -0.93
CA PRO A 125 5.86 4.84 -2.11
C PRO A 125 6.59 4.30 -3.34
N VAL A 126 5.97 4.52 -4.52
CA VAL A 126 6.38 3.92 -5.77
C VAL A 126 6.82 4.95 -6.82
N SER A 127 7.68 4.50 -7.73
CA SER A 127 8.07 5.23 -8.94
C SER A 127 7.95 4.31 -10.16
N GLY A 128 7.55 4.89 -11.32
CA GLY A 128 7.33 4.15 -12.57
C GLY A 128 6.00 4.47 -13.25
N GLY A 129 5.13 5.25 -12.58
CA GLY A 129 3.84 5.70 -13.11
C GLY A 129 2.90 4.56 -13.49
N GLU A 130 1.87 4.86 -14.26
CA GLU A 130 0.87 3.89 -14.71
C GLU A 130 1.51 2.73 -15.49
N VAL A 131 2.48 3.02 -16.34
CA VAL A 131 3.18 2.00 -17.14
C VAL A 131 3.91 1.01 -16.24
N GLY A 132 4.62 1.52 -15.23
CA GLY A 132 5.29 0.67 -14.24
C GLY A 132 4.32 -0.18 -13.42
N ALA A 133 3.18 0.38 -13.04
CA ALA A 133 2.13 -0.36 -12.32
C ALA A 133 1.52 -1.48 -13.18
N ARG A 134 1.21 -1.20 -14.45
CA ARG A 134 0.65 -2.20 -15.38
C ARG A 134 1.63 -3.33 -15.70
N ASN A 135 2.92 -3.03 -15.81
CA ASN A 135 3.95 -3.98 -16.21
C ASN A 135 4.64 -4.66 -15.02
N ALA A 136 4.21 -4.40 -13.78
CA ALA A 136 4.87 -4.88 -12.56
C ALA A 136 6.37 -4.52 -12.50
N THR A 137 6.72 -3.31 -12.91
CA THR A 137 8.11 -2.82 -12.99
C THR A 137 8.36 -1.61 -12.09
N LEU A 138 7.52 -1.41 -11.08
CA LEU A 138 7.67 -0.30 -10.14
C LEU A 138 9.00 -0.36 -9.38
N SER A 139 9.55 0.81 -9.09
CA SER A 139 10.56 0.98 -8.04
C SER A 139 9.82 1.32 -6.74
N ILE A 140 10.05 0.54 -5.69
CA ILE A 140 9.37 0.62 -4.41
C ILE A 140 10.38 0.99 -3.33
N MET A 141 10.18 2.14 -2.67
CA MET A 141 11.07 2.65 -1.62
C MET A 141 10.42 2.40 -0.28
N VAL A 142 10.93 1.42 0.46
CA VAL A 142 10.25 0.96 1.69
C VAL A 142 10.89 1.56 2.92
N GLY A 143 10.06 2.09 3.82
CA GLY A 143 10.43 2.50 5.17
C GLY A 143 9.68 1.67 6.21
N GLY A 144 10.41 1.19 7.23
CA GLY A 144 9.85 0.43 8.33
C GLY A 144 10.79 -0.61 8.92
N ALA A 145 10.27 -1.51 9.74
CA ALA A 145 11.07 -2.53 10.40
C ALA A 145 11.58 -3.60 9.40
N PRO A 146 12.88 -3.95 9.44
CA PRO A 146 13.47 -4.90 8.48
C PRO A 146 12.77 -6.26 8.44
N GLU A 147 12.40 -6.80 9.59
CA GLU A 147 11.72 -8.10 9.69
C GLU A 147 10.31 -8.07 9.08
N VAL A 148 9.62 -6.92 9.16
CA VAL A 148 8.32 -6.72 8.51
C VAL A 148 8.51 -6.59 7.00
N PHE A 149 9.52 -5.84 6.57
CA PHE A 149 9.89 -5.72 5.15
C PHE A 149 10.15 -7.09 4.52
N GLU A 150 11.00 -7.94 5.10
CA GLU A 150 11.31 -9.26 4.56
C GLU A 150 10.05 -10.15 4.47
N ARG A 151 9.12 -10.02 5.41
CA ARG A 151 7.82 -10.72 5.37
C ARG A 151 6.94 -10.26 4.18
N ILE A 152 6.99 -8.98 3.83
CA ILE A 152 6.14 -8.39 2.77
C ILE A 152 6.82 -8.40 1.40
N ARG A 153 8.13 -8.46 1.35
CA ARG A 153 8.94 -8.43 0.12
C ARG A 153 8.43 -9.34 -1.01
N PRO A 154 8.02 -10.61 -0.76
CA PRO A 154 7.47 -11.45 -1.82
C PRO A 154 6.22 -10.89 -2.49
N LEU A 155 5.40 -10.07 -1.78
CA LEU A 155 4.24 -9.41 -2.36
C LEU A 155 4.65 -8.19 -3.21
N PHE A 156 5.68 -7.46 -2.80
CA PHE A 156 6.22 -6.37 -3.61
C PHE A 156 6.79 -6.85 -4.95
N GLU A 157 7.40 -8.04 -4.98
CA GLU A 157 7.99 -8.65 -6.18
C GLU A 157 6.95 -8.91 -7.29
N TRP A 158 5.66 -9.03 -6.96
CA TRP A 158 4.58 -9.09 -7.94
C TRP A 158 4.21 -7.74 -8.54
N MET A 159 4.62 -6.62 -7.94
CA MET A 159 4.24 -5.27 -8.36
C MET A 159 5.44 -4.44 -8.87
N GLY A 160 6.66 -4.82 -8.50
CA GLY A 160 7.86 -4.04 -8.81
C GLY A 160 9.11 -4.89 -9.01
N LYS A 161 10.13 -4.26 -9.60
CA LYS A 161 11.44 -4.89 -9.84
C LYS A 161 12.53 -4.38 -8.91
N ASN A 162 12.49 -3.09 -8.58
CA ASN A 162 13.47 -2.47 -7.70
C ASN A 162 12.81 -2.21 -6.34
N ILE A 163 13.13 -3.04 -5.37
CA ILE A 163 12.51 -3.01 -4.05
C ILE A 163 13.61 -2.79 -3.02
N THR A 164 13.58 -1.65 -2.34
CA THR A 164 14.66 -1.24 -1.45
C THR A 164 14.11 -0.80 -0.11
N LEU A 165 14.58 -1.44 0.97
CA LEU A 165 14.40 -0.90 2.32
C LEU A 165 15.39 0.25 2.51
N VAL A 166 14.88 1.47 2.68
CA VAL A 166 15.69 2.69 2.76
C VAL A 166 15.91 3.19 4.18
N GLY A 167 15.14 2.67 5.14
CA GLY A 167 15.25 3.06 6.55
C GLY A 167 14.02 2.72 7.36
N GLY A 168 13.78 3.45 8.44
CA GLY A 168 12.61 3.32 9.30
C GLY A 168 11.34 3.94 8.70
N ASN A 169 10.25 3.92 9.47
CA ASN A 169 8.98 4.52 9.01
C ASN A 169 9.13 6.00 8.63
N GLY A 170 8.65 6.36 7.46
CA GLY A 170 8.72 7.68 6.85
C GLY A 170 9.97 7.91 5.99
N ASP A 171 10.96 7.02 6.03
CA ASP A 171 12.17 7.17 5.22
C ASP A 171 11.91 6.78 3.76
N GLY A 172 10.97 5.86 3.48
CA GLY A 172 10.47 5.57 2.14
C GLY A 172 9.87 6.82 1.49
N GLN A 173 9.01 7.54 2.22
CA GLN A 173 8.43 8.81 1.74
C GLN A 173 9.51 9.89 1.56
N THR A 174 10.50 9.96 2.45
CA THR A 174 11.61 10.91 2.33
C THR A 174 12.41 10.63 1.05
N ALA A 175 12.73 9.37 0.77
CA ALA A 175 13.38 8.96 -0.46
C ALA A 175 12.52 9.29 -1.71
N LYS A 176 11.20 9.11 -1.62
CA LYS A 176 10.27 9.48 -2.69
C LYS A 176 10.25 10.99 -2.93
N VAL A 177 10.25 11.82 -1.90
CA VAL A 177 10.33 13.29 -2.05
C VAL A 177 11.61 13.68 -2.77
N ALA A 178 12.76 13.15 -2.36
CA ALA A 178 14.04 13.41 -3.02
C ALA A 178 14.01 12.99 -4.51
N ASN A 179 13.47 11.80 -4.80
CA ASN A 179 13.29 11.34 -6.18
C ASN A 179 12.40 12.29 -6.99
N GLN A 180 11.30 12.80 -6.42
CA GLN A 180 10.38 13.70 -7.13
C GLN A 180 11.00 15.07 -7.42
N ILE A 181 11.87 15.59 -6.57
CA ILE A 181 12.64 16.81 -6.85
C ILE A 181 13.52 16.60 -8.08
N ILE A 182 14.24 15.49 -8.15
CA ILE A 182 15.09 15.15 -9.30
C ILE A 182 14.26 14.99 -10.58
N VAL A 183 13.11 14.30 -10.49
CA VAL A 183 12.20 14.11 -11.63
C VAL A 183 11.66 15.44 -12.13
N ALA A 184 11.21 16.33 -11.23
CA ALA A 184 10.68 17.64 -11.60
C ALA A 184 11.74 18.51 -12.30
N LEU A 185 12.96 18.58 -11.75
CA LEU A 185 14.06 19.32 -12.34
C LEU A 185 14.47 18.77 -13.71
N ASN A 186 14.47 17.43 -13.89
CA ASN A 186 14.78 16.83 -15.18
C ASN A 186 13.71 17.15 -16.24
N ILE A 187 12.43 17.14 -15.86
CA ILE A 187 11.32 17.49 -16.76
C ILE A 187 11.45 18.97 -17.17
N GLU A 188 11.72 19.87 -16.23
CA GLU A 188 11.91 21.30 -16.50
C GLU A 188 13.12 21.55 -17.38
N ALA A 189 14.21 20.80 -17.22
CA ALA A 189 15.43 20.95 -18.01
C ALA A 189 15.30 20.47 -19.47
N VAL A 190 14.34 19.58 -19.78
CA VAL A 190 14.15 19.00 -21.12
C VAL A 190 12.97 19.64 -21.86
N GLY A 191 12.05 20.29 -21.17
CA GLY A 191 10.86 20.97 -21.74
C GLY A 191 11.12 22.39 -22.04
#